data_0fa7d478fbc2f04a937f9797439ae71c
#
_entry.id   0fa7d478fbc2f04a937f9797439ae71c
#
_cell.length_a   1.000
_cell.length_b   1.000
_cell.length_c   1.000
_cell.angle_alpha   90.00
_cell.angle_beta   90.00
_cell.angle_gamma   90.00
#
_symmetry.space_group_name_H-M   'P 1'
#
loop_
_entity.id
_entity.type
_entity.pdbx_description
1 polymer ?
#
loop_
_entity_poly.entity_id
_entity_poly.type
_entity_poly.pdbx_seq_one_letter_code
_entity_poly.pdbx_strand_id
1 'polypeptide(L)'
;SILSNITTVTMAQLFTPVTTAPTTYTLDFSNKFFHPHDGHSIIISSTGFSISNEVEEYFFDDDGKGNLRIFYLSGGAKLFYNDEAGKIDYENGIITIGAIHIDGVSNVDGATSTRIRITALPDSNDIVPVRNQTLEIDQVNTVIDGRVDTAATTGSGFTATTTTTAGVTTTTTTVSTASSTPSSSAY
;
A
#
# COMPACT_ATOMS: atom_id res chain seq x y z
N SER A 1 -18.99 1.43 22.85
CA SER A 1 -18.03 2.39 22.24
C SER A 1 -17.22 1.65 21.20
N ILE A 2 -17.54 1.82 19.90
CA ILE A 2 -16.95 1.07 18.78
C ILE A 2 -15.95 1.96 18.01
N LEU A 3 -15.43 3.03 18.62
CA LEU A 3 -14.60 4.03 17.94
C LEU A 3 -13.10 3.99 18.27
N SER A 4 -12.57 2.87 18.75
CA SER A 4 -11.16 2.83 19.19
C SER A 4 -10.16 2.24 18.18
N ASN A 5 -10.55 2.01 16.92
CA ASN A 5 -9.61 1.56 15.89
C ASN A 5 -9.76 2.38 14.60
N ILE A 6 -9.66 3.71 14.70
CA ILE A 6 -9.40 4.49 13.49
C ILE A 6 -7.92 4.31 13.20
N THR A 7 -7.63 3.39 12.29
CA THR A 7 -6.31 3.26 11.67
C THR A 7 -6.00 4.60 11.00
N THR A 8 -4.82 5.15 11.23
CA THR A 8 -4.37 6.38 10.57
C THR A 8 -4.54 6.24 9.07
N VAL A 9 -5.40 7.05 8.46
CA VAL A 9 -5.62 7.04 7.02
C VAL A 9 -4.42 7.70 6.37
N THR A 10 -3.80 7.04 5.40
CA THR A 10 -2.70 7.58 4.61
C THR A 10 -3.13 7.69 3.15
N MET A 11 -2.63 8.70 2.47
CA MET A 11 -2.77 8.84 1.02
C MET A 11 -1.58 8.22 0.32
N ALA A 12 -1.76 7.70 -0.89
CA ALA A 12 -0.67 7.14 -1.67
C ALA A 12 -0.77 7.56 -3.14
N GLN A 13 0.38 7.90 -3.72
CA GLN A 13 0.58 8.11 -5.14
C GLN A 13 1.60 7.13 -5.68
N LEU A 14 1.39 6.67 -6.91
CA LEU A 14 2.31 5.79 -7.61
C LEU A 14 2.84 6.49 -8.85
N PHE A 15 4.14 6.43 -9.06
CA PHE A 15 4.74 6.87 -10.33
C PHE A 15 5.70 5.82 -10.87
N THR A 16 5.83 5.78 -12.20
CA THR A 16 6.80 4.93 -12.90
C THR A 16 8.04 5.75 -13.17
N PRO A 17 9.21 5.37 -12.65
CA PRO A 17 10.44 6.10 -12.92
C PRO A 17 10.89 5.92 -14.38
N VAL A 18 11.52 6.95 -14.92
CA VAL A 18 12.28 6.88 -16.17
C VAL A 18 13.65 6.31 -15.86
N THR A 19 13.94 5.12 -16.37
CA THR A 19 15.16 4.39 -16.05
C THR A 19 16.33 4.66 -16.96
N THR A 20 16.15 5.56 -17.94
CA THR A 20 17.17 5.82 -18.98
C THR A 20 17.91 7.13 -18.78
N ALA A 21 17.41 8.02 -17.95
CA ALA A 21 17.99 9.34 -17.72
C ALA A 21 17.54 9.96 -16.39
N PRO A 22 18.33 10.87 -15.81
CA PRO A 22 17.87 11.68 -14.67
C PRO A 22 16.60 12.45 -15.02
N THR A 23 15.58 12.32 -14.19
CA THR A 23 14.25 12.91 -14.43
C THR A 23 13.71 13.55 -13.16
N THR A 24 12.99 14.66 -13.30
CA THR A 24 12.23 15.30 -12.22
C THR A 24 10.80 14.77 -12.20
N TYR A 25 10.21 14.67 -11.00
CA TYR A 25 8.83 14.21 -10.85
C TYR A 25 8.05 15.20 -9.99
N THR A 26 6.78 15.38 -10.33
CA THR A 26 5.84 16.14 -9.51
C THR A 26 4.63 15.25 -9.23
N LEU A 27 4.33 15.07 -7.95
CA LEU A 27 3.21 14.27 -7.48
C LEU A 27 2.21 15.19 -6.80
N ASP A 28 1.00 15.24 -7.33
CA ASP A 28 -0.11 16.01 -6.78
C ASP A 28 -1.08 15.04 -6.10
N PHE A 29 -1.19 15.15 -4.79
CA PHE A 29 -2.11 14.33 -3.99
C PHE A 29 -3.52 14.93 -3.94
N SER A 30 -3.70 16.14 -4.47
CA SER A 30 -4.98 16.86 -4.47
C SER A 30 -5.60 16.99 -3.08
N ASN A 31 -4.77 16.91 -2.05
CA ASN A 31 -5.18 17.01 -0.67
C ASN A 31 -4.03 17.51 0.19
N LYS A 32 -4.33 18.38 1.12
CA LYS A 32 -3.37 18.95 2.05
C LYS A 32 -2.70 17.88 2.90
N PHE A 33 -1.39 18.02 3.12
CA PHE A 33 -0.65 17.14 4.03
C PHE A 33 -0.68 17.67 5.45
N PHE A 34 -0.62 16.75 6.40
CA PHE A 34 -0.37 17.10 7.78
C PHE A 34 1.00 17.81 7.87
N HIS A 35 1.02 19.00 8.50
CA HIS A 35 2.27 19.72 8.71
C HIS A 35 2.74 19.49 10.15
N PRO A 36 3.83 18.75 10.36
CA PRO A 36 4.33 18.52 11.71
C PRO A 36 4.92 19.82 12.29
N HIS A 37 4.25 20.37 13.28
CA HIS A 37 4.70 21.60 13.95
C HIS A 37 5.95 21.39 14.81
N ASP A 38 6.29 20.14 15.11
CA ASP A 38 7.47 19.77 15.89
C ASP A 38 8.76 19.72 15.05
N GLY A 39 8.64 19.74 13.71
CA GLY A 39 9.75 19.67 12.77
C GLY A 39 10.55 18.35 12.84
N HIS A 40 10.00 17.31 13.47
CA HIS A 40 10.66 16.02 13.67
C HIS A 40 9.83 14.83 13.15
N SER A 41 8.52 14.98 13.11
CA SER A 41 7.64 13.91 12.65
C SER A 41 7.77 13.71 11.14
N ILE A 42 8.04 12.48 10.74
CA ILE A 42 8.10 12.07 9.33
C ILE A 42 6.69 11.68 8.90
N ILE A 43 6.19 12.32 7.87
CA ILE A 43 4.84 12.08 7.35
C ILE A 43 4.84 11.44 5.96
N ILE A 44 6.00 11.39 5.30
CA ILE A 44 6.18 10.81 3.97
C ILE A 44 7.05 9.57 4.07
N SER A 45 6.66 8.54 3.35
CA SER A 45 7.45 7.33 3.17
C SER A 45 7.28 6.79 1.76
N SER A 46 8.24 6.01 1.29
CA SER A 46 8.15 5.37 -0.03
C SER A 46 8.48 3.88 0.02
N THR A 47 8.13 3.18 -1.05
CA THR A 47 8.74 1.88 -1.37
C THR A 47 10.19 2.09 -1.84
N GLY A 48 10.99 1.04 -1.75
CA GLY A 48 12.41 1.05 -2.12
C GLY A 48 12.64 1.21 -3.63
N PHE A 49 13.77 1.79 -3.99
CA PHE A 49 14.24 1.92 -5.37
C PHE A 49 15.77 1.90 -5.42
N SER A 50 16.34 1.69 -6.61
CA SER A 50 17.78 1.77 -6.87
C SER A 50 18.12 3.03 -7.67
N ILE A 51 19.25 3.64 -7.34
CA ILE A 51 19.83 4.79 -8.04
C ILE A 51 20.94 4.31 -8.93
N SER A 52 21.03 4.82 -10.14
CA SER A 52 22.04 4.43 -11.12
C SER A 52 23.45 4.64 -10.60
N ASN A 53 24.28 3.61 -10.78
CA ASN A 53 25.66 3.51 -10.28
C ASN A 53 25.82 3.42 -8.76
N GLU A 54 24.73 3.20 -8.03
CA GLU A 54 24.72 2.98 -6.59
C GLU A 54 24.33 1.52 -6.29
N VAL A 55 24.68 1.01 -5.13
CA VAL A 55 24.47 -0.40 -4.77
C VAL A 55 23.42 -0.62 -3.69
N GLU A 56 23.01 0.46 -3.03
CA GLU A 56 22.08 0.41 -1.90
C GLU A 56 20.63 0.51 -2.37
N GLU A 57 19.71 0.11 -1.49
CA GLU A 57 18.29 0.36 -1.66
C GLU A 57 17.93 1.68 -1.00
N TYR A 58 17.31 2.57 -1.76
CA TYR A 58 16.97 3.93 -1.34
C TYR A 58 15.49 4.11 -1.09
N PHE A 59 15.18 5.06 -0.24
CA PHE A 59 13.82 5.42 0.16
C PHE A 59 13.68 6.93 0.24
N PHE A 60 12.47 7.43 0.00
CA PHE A 60 12.12 8.82 0.27
C PHE A 60 11.52 8.99 1.66
N ASP A 61 11.87 10.08 2.32
CA ASP A 61 11.17 10.61 3.49
C ASP A 61 11.20 12.14 3.50
N ASP A 62 10.59 12.75 4.51
CA ASP A 62 10.60 14.20 4.72
C ASP A 62 11.43 14.59 5.95
N ASP A 63 11.82 15.87 6.02
CA ASP A 63 12.52 16.44 7.18
C ASP A 63 11.57 17.17 8.14
N GLY A 64 10.26 17.19 7.86
CA GLY A 64 9.27 17.97 8.59
C GLY A 64 9.34 19.48 8.36
N LYS A 65 10.18 19.95 7.43
CA LYS A 65 10.44 21.37 7.15
C LYS A 65 10.23 21.76 5.69
N GLY A 66 9.74 20.84 4.87
CA GLY A 66 9.46 21.04 3.46
C GLY A 66 10.52 20.48 2.50
N ASN A 67 11.52 19.75 2.99
CA ASN A 67 12.47 19.08 2.12
C ASN A 67 12.14 17.59 2.03
N LEU A 68 12.16 17.06 0.82
CA LEU A 68 12.18 15.63 0.55
C LEU A 68 13.63 15.14 0.58
N ARG A 69 13.88 14.05 1.31
CA ARG A 69 15.20 13.46 1.46
C ARG A 69 15.24 12.08 0.85
N ILE A 70 16.45 11.62 0.51
CA ILE A 70 16.74 10.24 0.13
C ILE A 70 17.66 9.63 1.18
N PHE A 71 17.31 8.45 1.65
CA PHE A 71 18.10 7.70 2.60
C PHE A 71 18.20 6.23 2.23
N TYR A 72 19.14 5.53 2.84
CA TYR A 72 19.28 4.08 2.81
C TYR A 72 19.57 3.53 4.21
N LEU A 73 19.47 2.22 4.38
CA LEU A 73 19.70 1.56 5.65
C LEU A 73 21.01 0.78 5.57
N SER A 74 21.95 1.05 6.46
CA SER A 74 23.20 0.31 6.57
C SER A 74 23.41 -0.12 8.02
N GLY A 75 23.54 -1.43 8.25
CA GLY A 75 23.69 -1.98 9.59
C GLY A 75 22.56 -1.63 10.56
N GLY A 76 21.35 -1.39 10.05
CA GLY A 76 20.18 -0.95 10.84
C GLY A 76 20.16 0.54 11.13
N ALA A 77 21.17 1.31 10.71
CA ALA A 77 21.18 2.76 10.83
C ALA A 77 20.67 3.41 9.55
N LYS A 78 19.93 4.51 9.70
CA LYS A 78 19.46 5.35 8.61
C LYS A 78 20.55 6.35 8.22
N LEU A 79 21.00 6.29 6.98
CA LEU A 79 21.99 7.18 6.42
C LEU A 79 21.40 7.98 5.26
N PHE A 80 21.65 9.28 5.22
CA PHE A 80 21.11 10.14 4.18
C PHE A 80 22.06 10.19 2.97
N TYR A 81 21.49 9.92 1.80
CA TYR A 81 22.16 10.07 0.52
C TYR A 81 22.05 11.51 0.02
N ASN A 82 20.87 12.12 0.17
CA ASN A 82 20.60 13.50 -0.22
C ASN A 82 19.53 14.10 0.70
N ASP A 83 19.88 15.14 1.43
CA ASP A 83 18.96 15.80 2.38
C ASP A 83 18.00 16.79 1.70
N GLU A 84 18.27 17.19 0.46
CA GLU A 84 17.49 18.12 -0.35
C GLU A 84 17.17 17.54 -1.72
N ALA A 85 16.70 16.30 -1.77
CA ALA A 85 16.35 15.63 -3.02
C ALA A 85 15.11 16.20 -3.70
N GLY A 86 14.31 16.97 -2.98
CA GLY A 86 13.09 17.58 -3.47
C GLY A 86 12.45 18.55 -2.50
N LYS A 87 11.24 18.98 -2.84
CA LYS A 87 10.46 19.90 -2.01
C LYS A 87 9.06 19.37 -1.78
N ILE A 88 8.50 19.72 -0.63
CA ILE A 88 7.18 19.33 -0.20
C ILE A 88 6.38 20.59 0.10
N ASP A 89 5.26 20.73 -0.58
CA ASP A 89 4.25 21.74 -0.30
C ASP A 89 3.11 21.08 0.49
N TYR A 90 3.14 21.29 1.80
CA TYR A 90 2.15 20.70 2.71
C TYR A 90 0.76 21.27 2.49
N GLU A 91 0.65 22.56 2.14
CA GLU A 91 -0.63 23.24 1.96
C GLU A 91 -1.37 22.78 0.70
N ASN A 92 -0.64 22.52 -0.38
CA ASN A 92 -1.23 22.09 -1.65
C ASN A 92 -1.14 20.56 -1.86
N GLY A 93 -0.43 19.83 -1.00
CA GLY A 93 -0.27 18.40 -1.12
C GLY A 93 0.57 17.99 -2.33
N ILE A 94 1.62 18.76 -2.62
CA ILE A 94 2.48 18.53 -3.79
C ILE A 94 3.87 18.13 -3.33
N ILE A 95 4.41 17.07 -3.94
CA ILE A 95 5.80 16.64 -3.78
C ILE A 95 6.52 16.83 -5.10
N THR A 96 7.60 17.59 -5.09
CA THR A 96 8.50 17.74 -6.25
C THR A 96 9.81 17.02 -5.95
N ILE A 97 10.17 16.05 -6.77
CA ILE A 97 11.43 15.32 -6.71
C ILE A 97 12.38 15.93 -7.71
N GLY A 98 13.59 16.31 -7.27
CA GLY A 98 14.64 16.82 -8.14
C GLY A 98 15.12 15.78 -9.15
N ALA A 99 15.96 16.20 -10.09
CA ALA A 99 16.48 15.30 -11.11
C ALA A 99 17.26 14.13 -10.47
N ILE A 100 16.77 12.92 -10.66
CA ILE A 100 17.35 11.68 -10.16
C ILE A 100 17.28 10.58 -11.22
N HIS A 101 18.33 9.78 -11.33
CA HIS A 101 18.37 8.62 -12.22
C HIS A 101 18.05 7.35 -11.43
N ILE A 102 16.80 6.94 -11.47
CA ILE A 102 16.32 5.70 -10.86
C ILE A 102 16.39 4.60 -11.90
N ASP A 103 17.12 3.53 -11.67
CA ASP A 103 17.27 2.43 -12.62
C ASP A 103 16.48 1.18 -12.25
N GLY A 104 15.90 1.13 -11.06
CA GLY A 104 15.05 0.02 -10.62
C GLY A 104 14.11 0.38 -9.49
N VAL A 105 13.12 -0.48 -9.29
CA VAL A 105 12.15 -0.40 -8.19
C VAL A 105 12.19 -1.70 -7.42
N SER A 106 12.20 -1.63 -6.11
CA SER A 106 12.21 -2.80 -5.24
C SER A 106 10.89 -3.57 -5.30
N ASN A 107 10.98 -4.86 -5.09
CA ASN A 107 9.79 -5.70 -4.94
C ASN A 107 9.00 -5.30 -3.69
N VAL A 108 7.68 -5.31 -3.79
CA VAL A 108 6.79 -5.03 -2.67
C VAL A 108 6.07 -6.31 -2.29
N ASP A 109 6.22 -6.74 -1.05
CA ASP A 109 5.60 -7.97 -0.51
C ASP A 109 5.88 -9.22 -1.37
N GLY A 110 7.10 -9.29 -1.96
CA GLY A 110 7.51 -10.38 -2.83
C GLY A 110 6.98 -10.29 -4.26
N ALA A 111 6.18 -9.29 -4.60
CA ALA A 111 5.68 -9.04 -5.95
C ALA A 111 6.57 -8.04 -6.70
N THR A 112 6.87 -8.30 -7.96
CA THR A 112 7.60 -7.38 -8.82
C THR A 112 6.79 -6.10 -9.04
N SER A 113 7.41 -4.97 -8.76
CA SER A 113 6.82 -3.65 -8.99
C SER A 113 7.63 -2.88 -10.05
N THR A 114 6.95 -2.12 -10.87
CA THR A 114 7.54 -1.14 -11.79
C THR A 114 7.27 0.29 -11.35
N ARG A 115 6.61 0.47 -10.21
CA ARG A 115 6.19 1.77 -9.69
C ARG A 115 6.67 1.98 -8.28
N ILE A 116 7.13 3.19 -8.01
CA ILE A 116 7.40 3.65 -6.66
C ILE A 116 6.09 4.19 -6.09
N ARG A 117 5.76 3.73 -4.88
CA ARG A 117 4.63 4.24 -4.11
C ARG A 117 5.17 5.23 -3.08
N ILE A 118 4.66 6.44 -3.08
CA ILE A 118 4.86 7.42 -2.02
C ILE A 118 3.59 7.54 -1.22
N THR A 119 3.71 7.43 0.09
CA THR A 119 2.63 7.53 1.05
C THR A 119 2.80 8.79 1.87
N ALA A 120 1.74 9.53 2.09
CA ALA A 120 1.73 10.76 2.88
C ALA A 120 0.57 10.76 3.88
N LEU A 121 0.75 11.45 5.01
CA LEU A 121 -0.30 11.65 6.00
C LEU A 121 -1.12 12.89 5.60
N PRO A 122 -2.45 12.79 5.43
CA PRO A 122 -3.30 13.94 5.17
C PRO A 122 -3.46 14.82 6.40
N ASP A 123 -3.73 16.11 6.20
CA ASP A 123 -4.00 17.08 7.29
C ASP A 123 -5.29 16.76 8.04
N SER A 124 -6.30 16.26 7.34
CA SER A 124 -7.55 15.81 7.94
C SER A 124 -7.90 14.40 7.49
N ASN A 125 -8.52 13.64 8.38
CA ASN A 125 -9.09 12.33 8.07
C ASN A 125 -10.53 12.46 7.54
N ASP A 126 -10.97 13.67 7.18
CA ASP A 126 -12.30 13.89 6.65
C ASP A 126 -12.39 13.32 5.25
N ILE A 127 -13.11 12.24 5.13
CA ILE A 127 -13.60 11.76 3.84
C ILE A 127 -14.73 12.70 3.44
N VAL A 128 -14.46 13.64 2.54
CA VAL A 128 -15.51 14.43 1.91
C VAL A 128 -16.15 13.57 0.84
N PRO A 129 -17.34 12.98 1.09
CA PRO A 129 -18.00 12.17 0.08
C PRO A 129 -18.42 13.08 -1.07
N VAL A 130 -18.11 12.69 -2.31
CA VAL A 130 -18.55 13.39 -3.54
C VAL A 130 -20.07 13.50 -3.61
N ARG A 131 -20.75 12.62 -2.90
CA ARG A 131 -22.19 12.69 -2.62
C ARG A 131 -22.38 12.47 -1.13
N ASN A 132 -23.13 13.35 -0.50
CA ASN A 132 -23.50 13.24 0.91
C ASN A 132 -24.53 12.12 1.10
N GLN A 133 -24.14 10.89 0.79
CA GLN A 133 -24.95 9.68 0.88
C GLN A 133 -24.29 8.72 1.84
N THR A 134 -24.97 8.43 2.93
CA THR A 134 -24.64 7.30 3.79
C THR A 134 -25.10 6.03 3.07
N LEU A 135 -24.20 5.16 2.71
CA LEU A 135 -24.54 3.84 2.19
C LEU A 135 -24.83 2.94 3.39
N GLU A 136 -26.07 2.60 3.57
CA GLU A 136 -26.50 1.59 4.52
C GLU A 136 -26.68 0.26 3.78
N ILE A 137 -26.16 -0.81 4.36
CA ILE A 137 -26.39 -2.15 3.83
C ILE A 137 -27.80 -2.55 4.20
N ASP A 138 -28.67 -2.71 3.21
CA ASP A 138 -29.99 -3.29 3.42
C ASP A 138 -29.85 -4.76 3.82
N GLN A 139 -29.91 -5.02 5.12
CA GLN A 139 -29.73 -6.36 5.68
C GLN A 139 -30.82 -7.35 5.24
N VAL A 140 -31.93 -6.87 4.72
CA VAL A 140 -33.04 -7.72 4.27
C VAL A 140 -32.84 -8.18 2.82
N ASN A 141 -32.31 -7.30 1.95
CA ASN A 141 -32.18 -7.57 0.53
C ASN A 141 -30.72 -7.72 0.06
N THR A 142 -29.74 -7.58 0.96
CA THR A 142 -28.34 -7.75 0.60
C THR A 142 -27.98 -9.23 0.52
N VAL A 143 -27.50 -9.67 -0.63
CA VAL A 143 -26.91 -10.97 -0.84
C VAL A 143 -25.39 -10.79 -0.79
N ILE A 144 -24.74 -11.46 0.17
CA ILE A 144 -23.28 -11.52 0.26
C ILE A 144 -22.84 -12.77 -0.49
N ASP A 145 -22.27 -12.60 -1.68
CA ASP A 145 -21.69 -13.70 -2.46
C ASP A 145 -20.20 -13.83 -2.12
N GLY A 146 -19.87 -14.81 -1.32
CA GLY A 146 -18.49 -15.17 -0.98
C GLY A 146 -17.88 -16.01 -2.09
N ARG A 147 -16.94 -15.48 -2.85
CA ARG A 147 -16.17 -16.25 -3.82
C ARG A 147 -14.92 -16.81 -3.19
N VAL A 148 -14.70 -18.09 -3.38
CA VAL A 148 -13.43 -18.75 -3.00
C VAL A 148 -12.35 -18.23 -3.96
N ASP A 149 -11.26 -17.72 -3.41
CA ASP A 149 -10.08 -17.39 -4.20
C ASP A 149 -9.48 -18.68 -4.78
N THR A 150 -9.52 -18.80 -6.10
CA THR A 150 -8.99 -19.96 -6.82
C THR A 150 -7.46 -19.98 -6.90
N ALA A 151 -6.78 -18.93 -6.42
CA ALA A 151 -5.32 -18.86 -6.40
C ALA A 151 -4.68 -19.81 -5.38
N ALA A 152 -5.44 -20.36 -4.44
CA ALA A 152 -4.94 -21.27 -3.39
C ALA A 152 -5.17 -22.75 -3.71
N THR A 153 -5.64 -23.12 -4.89
CA THR A 153 -6.01 -24.51 -5.21
C THR A 153 -4.87 -25.28 -5.85
N THR A 154 -3.96 -25.81 -5.04
CA THR A 154 -3.30 -27.05 -5.38
C THR A 154 -3.94 -28.17 -4.54
N GLY A 155 -4.90 -28.87 -5.13
CA GLY A 155 -5.17 -30.26 -4.81
C GLY A 155 -6.20 -30.64 -3.74
N SER A 156 -7.13 -29.79 -3.36
CA SER A 156 -8.24 -30.23 -2.48
C SER A 156 -9.56 -29.66 -2.97
N GLY A 157 -10.56 -30.53 -3.15
CA GLY A 157 -11.90 -30.11 -3.53
C GLY A 157 -12.58 -29.34 -2.41
N PHE A 158 -13.06 -28.15 -2.73
CA PHE A 158 -13.86 -27.33 -1.83
C PHE A 158 -15.34 -27.60 -2.10
N THR A 159 -16.10 -27.89 -1.06
CA THR A 159 -17.55 -27.95 -1.15
C THR A 159 -18.14 -26.76 -0.44
N ALA A 160 -18.78 -25.86 -1.17
CA ALA A 160 -19.53 -24.76 -0.58
C ALA A 160 -20.96 -25.21 -0.32
N THR A 161 -21.43 -25.11 0.91
CA THR A 161 -22.83 -25.37 1.27
C THR A 161 -23.49 -24.02 1.58
N THR A 162 -24.54 -23.70 0.83
CA THR A 162 -25.33 -22.50 1.05
C THR A 162 -26.51 -22.82 1.94
N THR A 163 -26.62 -22.20 3.10
CA THR A 163 -27.77 -22.33 3.99
C THR A 163 -28.49 -20.99 4.07
N THR A 164 -29.77 -21.00 3.71
CA THR A 164 -30.63 -19.82 3.81
C THR A 164 -31.52 -19.95 5.03
N THR A 165 -31.37 -19.04 5.99
CA THR A 165 -32.23 -18.95 7.18
C THR A 165 -32.76 -17.52 7.31
N ALA A 166 -34.07 -17.37 7.27
CA ALA A 166 -34.79 -16.10 7.52
C ALA A 166 -34.25 -14.89 6.70
N GLY A 167 -34.09 -15.06 5.39
CA GLY A 167 -33.67 -13.96 4.50
C GLY A 167 -32.16 -13.67 4.47
N VAL A 168 -31.38 -14.32 5.30
CA VAL A 168 -29.91 -14.22 5.30
C VAL A 168 -29.33 -15.51 4.69
N THR A 169 -28.61 -15.37 3.59
CA THR A 169 -27.88 -16.49 2.97
C THR A 169 -26.46 -16.51 3.51
N THR A 170 -26.13 -17.52 4.30
CA THR A 170 -24.76 -17.74 4.80
C THR A 170 -24.14 -18.88 4.02
N THR A 171 -23.04 -18.64 3.32
CA THR A 171 -22.26 -19.67 2.64
C THR A 171 -21.15 -20.13 3.56
N THR A 172 -21.21 -21.38 3.99
CA THR A 172 -20.14 -22.02 4.78
C THR A 172 -19.29 -22.87 3.83
N THR A 173 -18.02 -22.56 3.72
CA THR A 173 -17.06 -23.32 2.94
C THR A 173 -16.41 -24.36 3.84
N THR A 174 -16.62 -25.65 3.58
CA THR A 174 -15.95 -26.71 4.28
C THR A 174 -14.83 -27.28 3.39
N VAL A 175 -13.62 -27.29 3.91
CA VAL A 175 -12.48 -27.95 3.25
C VAL A 175 -12.48 -29.40 3.66
N SER A 176 -12.74 -30.32 2.73
CA SER A 176 -12.51 -31.74 2.94
C SER A 176 -11.14 -32.14 2.42
N THR A 177 -10.21 -32.49 3.29
CA THR A 177 -8.97 -33.14 2.91
C THR A 177 -9.25 -34.58 2.55
N ALA A 178 -9.19 -34.93 1.27
CA ALA A 178 -9.17 -36.33 0.85
C ALA A 178 -7.80 -36.91 1.24
N SER A 179 -7.77 -37.79 2.25
CA SER A 179 -6.60 -38.61 2.57
C SER A 179 -6.41 -39.61 1.43
N SER A 180 -5.43 -39.41 0.58
CA SER A 180 -4.96 -40.47 -0.31
C SER A 180 -4.06 -41.41 0.46
N THR A 181 -4.58 -42.54 0.86
CA THR A 181 -3.75 -43.67 1.29
C THR A 181 -2.94 -44.18 0.10
N PRO A 182 -1.60 -44.24 0.21
CA PRO A 182 -0.82 -44.88 -0.84
C PRO A 182 -1.11 -46.36 -0.83
N SER A 183 -1.57 -46.86 -1.97
CA SER A 183 -1.68 -48.31 -2.24
C SER A 183 -0.26 -48.88 -2.31
N SER A 184 0.14 -49.63 -1.32
CA SER A 184 1.34 -50.46 -1.38
C SER A 184 1.01 -51.70 -2.22
N SER A 185 1.44 -51.73 -3.49
CA SER A 185 1.53 -52.96 -4.23
C SER A 185 2.78 -53.71 -3.79
N ALA A 186 2.56 -54.85 -3.16
CA ALA A 186 3.59 -55.82 -2.86
C ALA A 186 4.01 -56.55 -4.14
N TYR A 187 5.30 -56.70 -4.29
CA TYR A 187 5.97 -57.80 -4.96
C TYR A 187 7.07 -58.31 -4.02
#